data_8fd12a319b54c87ef671b6f5691af5ee
#
_entry.id   8fd12a319b54c87ef671b6f5691af5ee
#
_cell.length_a   1.000
_cell.length_b   1.000
_cell.length_c   1.000
_cell.angle_alpha   90.00
_cell.angle_beta   90.00
_cell.angle_gamma   90.00
#
_symmetry.space_group_name_H-M   'P 1'
#
loop_
_entity.id
_entity.type
_entity.pdbx_description
1 polymer ?
#
loop_
_entity_poly.entity_id
_entity_poly.type
_entity_poly.pdbx_seq_one_letter_code
_entity_poly.pdbx_strand_id
1 'polypeptide(L)'
;MSMPIIMLFVVMAICFIIRMPVSFSMLAASITYFLLAAPDKLGQVFTVITGNMFANYTMLAAPLFIFMANVLNEGEVTDKLFSFCNGLLGRLKGGTAQVNVFISLIFSGMTGSAIADASGIGLMEIDQMKKEGYDAEFSCAITAASATVGPIFPPSIPMVIYAMLSGASIGKLFMGGMVPGVLLAILLMIYVAFISHKRNYPAGVVMSKREFLRATLQALPALFTVVILLGGIYSGICTPTEAGAVASAYALIISALIYKTLGWKKLWGIIKKSAANTATLALLCGTSMLFSYIISLEQVPRVVASLVMGITDNKYIFLFIVNIVFLLLGCVLDVSTIQLVFVPMVLPLVQAMGIDLVHFGDVICLNMMIGLSTPPFGMLLFIVSGLGKTKIKGVIREILPMVLIMIGLLFLVTYVPDIIMFIPNNFM
;
A
#
# COMPACT_ATOMS: atom_id res chain seq x y z
N MET A 1 22.79 -1.03 -25.54
CA MET A 1 23.07 -1.21 -24.11
C MET A 1 24.48 -1.72 -23.96
N SER A 2 25.26 -1.16 -23.03
CA SER A 2 26.62 -1.63 -22.73
C SER A 2 26.61 -3.04 -22.11
N MET A 3 27.71 -3.81 -22.25
CA MET A 3 27.80 -5.15 -21.65
C MET A 3 27.59 -5.13 -20.12
N PRO A 4 28.12 -4.16 -19.34
CA PRO A 4 27.89 -4.06 -17.92
C PRO A 4 26.40 -3.92 -17.53
N ILE A 5 25.61 -3.13 -18.29
CA ILE A 5 24.19 -2.96 -18.00
C ILE A 5 23.37 -4.22 -18.30
N ILE A 6 23.75 -4.96 -19.34
CA ILE A 6 23.14 -6.27 -19.62
C ILE A 6 23.40 -7.22 -18.45
N MET A 7 24.64 -7.27 -17.97
CA MET A 7 25.02 -8.10 -16.82
C MET A 7 24.30 -7.69 -15.54
N LEU A 8 24.06 -6.39 -15.31
CA LEU A 8 23.27 -5.92 -14.18
C LEU A 8 21.86 -6.54 -14.18
N PHE A 9 21.13 -6.50 -15.31
CA PHE A 9 19.80 -7.09 -15.42
C PHE A 9 19.84 -8.62 -15.34
N VAL A 10 20.84 -9.29 -15.94
CA VAL A 10 21.00 -10.74 -15.89
C VAL A 10 21.24 -11.21 -14.45
N VAL A 11 22.16 -10.57 -13.72
CA VAL A 11 22.43 -10.93 -12.31
C VAL A 11 21.20 -10.69 -11.46
N MET A 12 20.49 -9.57 -11.65
CA MET A 12 19.25 -9.29 -10.93
C MET A 12 18.19 -10.38 -11.21
N ALA A 13 18.01 -10.78 -12.48
CA ALA A 13 17.05 -11.83 -12.84
C ALA A 13 17.45 -13.21 -12.25
N ILE A 14 18.71 -13.56 -12.26
CA ILE A 14 19.21 -14.80 -11.63
C ILE A 14 18.93 -14.77 -10.12
N CYS A 15 19.23 -13.65 -9.44
CA CYS A 15 18.95 -13.50 -8.02
C CYS A 15 17.45 -13.63 -7.69
N PHE A 16 16.56 -13.13 -8.54
CA PHE A 16 15.11 -13.30 -8.36
C PHE A 16 14.68 -14.76 -8.56
N ILE A 17 15.23 -15.46 -9.55
CA ILE A 17 14.94 -16.88 -9.79
C ILE A 17 15.34 -17.75 -8.59
N ILE A 18 16.49 -17.48 -7.97
CA ILE A 18 16.95 -18.18 -6.77
C ILE A 18 16.27 -17.67 -5.48
N ARG A 19 15.28 -16.78 -5.60
CA ARG A 19 14.48 -16.19 -4.49
C ARG A 19 15.32 -15.40 -3.49
N MET A 20 16.39 -14.75 -3.93
CA MET A 20 17.15 -13.82 -3.08
C MET A 20 16.30 -12.57 -2.76
N PRO A 21 16.34 -12.03 -1.53
CA PRO A 21 15.66 -10.79 -1.21
C PRO A 21 16.06 -9.66 -2.14
N VAL A 22 15.09 -8.82 -2.54
CA VAL A 22 15.24 -7.81 -3.59
C VAL A 22 16.37 -6.83 -3.31
N SER A 23 16.53 -6.39 -2.06
CA SER A 23 17.62 -5.49 -1.65
C SER A 23 19.01 -6.09 -1.94
N PHE A 24 19.21 -7.36 -1.64
CA PHE A 24 20.46 -8.05 -1.94
C PHE A 24 20.63 -8.32 -3.43
N SER A 25 19.54 -8.60 -4.16
CA SER A 25 19.56 -8.78 -5.61
C SER A 25 20.00 -7.50 -6.33
N MET A 26 19.45 -6.35 -5.92
CA MET A 26 19.82 -5.04 -6.46
C MET A 26 21.27 -4.68 -6.10
N LEU A 27 21.70 -4.98 -4.87
CA LEU A 27 23.06 -4.74 -4.42
C LEU A 27 24.07 -5.59 -5.23
N ALA A 28 23.81 -6.90 -5.37
CA ALA A 28 24.67 -7.81 -6.13
C ALA A 28 24.77 -7.39 -7.61
N ALA A 29 23.66 -7.05 -8.23
CA ALA A 29 23.60 -6.56 -9.61
C ALA A 29 24.41 -5.25 -9.75
N SER A 30 24.24 -4.30 -8.82
CA SER A 30 24.95 -3.02 -8.82
C SER A 30 26.47 -3.17 -8.61
N ILE A 31 26.86 -4.04 -7.68
CA ILE A 31 28.30 -4.35 -7.47
C ILE A 31 28.91 -4.98 -8.74
N THR A 32 28.19 -5.93 -9.37
CA THR A 32 28.64 -6.56 -10.62
C THR A 32 28.83 -5.52 -11.73
N TYR A 33 27.91 -4.56 -11.84
CA TYR A 33 28.04 -3.46 -12.79
C TYR A 33 29.33 -2.64 -12.55
N PHE A 34 29.57 -2.19 -11.32
CA PHE A 34 30.78 -1.41 -11.01
C PHE A 34 32.06 -2.21 -11.25
N LEU A 35 32.10 -3.50 -10.91
CA LEU A 35 33.26 -4.36 -11.15
C LEU A 35 33.58 -4.46 -12.65
N LEU A 36 32.59 -4.42 -13.53
CA LEU A 36 32.78 -4.54 -14.98
C LEU A 36 32.99 -3.19 -15.68
N ALA A 37 32.31 -2.13 -15.23
CA ALA A 37 32.32 -0.83 -15.89
C ALA A 37 33.34 0.17 -15.31
N ALA A 38 33.52 0.19 -13.99
CA ALA A 38 34.33 1.19 -13.29
C ALA A 38 34.80 0.66 -11.92
N PRO A 39 35.76 -0.26 -11.86
CA PRO A 39 36.22 -0.85 -10.60
C PRO A 39 36.79 0.16 -9.61
N ASP A 40 37.37 1.24 -10.12
CA ASP A 40 37.89 2.39 -9.36
C ASP A 40 36.79 3.15 -8.59
N LYS A 41 35.54 3.05 -9.05
CA LYS A 41 34.39 3.70 -8.43
C LYS A 41 33.59 2.79 -7.48
N LEU A 42 34.08 1.60 -7.18
CA LEU A 42 33.38 0.64 -6.29
C LEU A 42 33.07 1.26 -4.90
N GLY A 43 33.92 2.17 -4.41
CA GLY A 43 33.66 2.92 -3.17
C GLY A 43 32.38 3.78 -3.21
N GLN A 44 31.92 4.18 -4.39
CA GLN A 44 30.67 4.94 -4.53
C GLN A 44 29.43 4.14 -4.12
N VAL A 45 29.50 2.80 -4.16
CA VAL A 45 28.39 1.92 -3.71
C VAL A 45 27.96 2.30 -2.30
N PHE A 46 28.90 2.37 -1.36
CA PHE A 46 28.59 2.74 0.03
C PHE A 46 28.18 4.20 0.17
N THR A 47 28.83 5.11 -0.53
CA THR A 47 28.53 6.55 -0.47
C THR A 47 27.12 6.85 -0.97
N VAL A 48 26.69 6.22 -2.08
CA VAL A 48 25.36 6.42 -2.64
C VAL A 48 24.28 5.80 -1.74
N ILE A 49 24.51 4.59 -1.23
CA ILE A 49 23.56 3.94 -0.32
C ILE A 49 23.40 4.76 0.96
N THR A 50 24.50 5.06 1.67
CA THR A 50 24.46 5.74 2.97
C THR A 50 24.01 7.19 2.83
N GLY A 51 24.49 7.91 1.81
CA GLY A 51 24.11 9.29 1.56
C GLY A 51 22.59 9.43 1.35
N ASN A 52 22.00 8.58 0.52
CA ASN A 52 20.56 8.64 0.25
C ASN A 52 19.71 8.12 1.44
N MET A 53 20.18 7.12 2.19
CA MET A 53 19.46 6.63 3.36
C MET A 53 19.32 7.68 4.46
N PHE A 54 20.34 8.50 4.69
CA PHE A 54 20.37 9.45 5.81
C PHE A 54 20.05 10.89 5.42
N ALA A 55 20.21 11.27 4.14
CA ALA A 55 19.96 12.62 3.68
C ALA A 55 18.47 12.90 3.34
N ASN A 56 17.66 11.87 3.14
CA ASN A 56 16.27 12.04 2.73
C ASN A 56 15.32 12.05 3.94
N TYR A 57 14.94 13.27 4.38
CA TYR A 57 14.02 13.47 5.49
C TYR A 57 12.64 12.82 5.27
N THR A 58 12.21 12.72 4.01
CA THR A 58 10.96 12.08 3.60
C THR A 58 10.91 10.61 4.01
N MET A 59 12.06 9.91 3.99
CA MET A 59 12.15 8.51 4.40
C MET A 59 11.76 8.27 5.87
N LEU A 60 11.92 9.27 6.74
CA LEU A 60 11.60 9.12 8.17
C LEU A 60 10.08 8.97 8.42
N ALA A 61 9.23 9.38 7.49
CA ALA A 61 7.79 9.21 7.62
C ALA A 61 7.37 7.71 7.64
N ALA A 62 7.97 6.88 6.77
CA ALA A 62 7.63 5.45 6.70
C ALA A 62 7.94 4.68 7.99
N PRO A 63 9.11 4.78 8.64
CA PRO A 63 9.37 4.21 9.95
C PRO A 63 8.37 4.62 11.04
N LEU A 64 7.98 5.89 11.06
CA LEU A 64 7.02 6.40 12.04
C LEU A 64 5.63 5.83 11.80
N PHE A 65 5.17 5.73 10.55
CA PHE A 65 3.90 5.08 10.23
C PHE A 65 3.94 3.58 10.54
N ILE A 66 5.04 2.88 10.25
CA ILE A 66 5.22 1.47 10.62
C ILE A 66 5.14 1.28 12.15
N PHE A 67 5.79 2.17 12.90
CA PHE A 67 5.76 2.12 14.36
C PHE A 67 4.34 2.38 14.90
N MET A 68 3.67 3.44 14.42
CA MET A 68 2.29 3.76 14.76
C MET A 68 1.36 2.56 14.49
N ALA A 69 1.45 1.98 13.29
CA ALA A 69 0.65 0.81 12.90
C ALA A 69 0.87 -0.38 13.83
N ASN A 70 2.12 -0.70 14.16
CA ASN A 70 2.44 -1.80 15.07
C ASN A 70 1.92 -1.54 16.50
N VAL A 71 1.98 -0.30 16.98
CA VAL A 71 1.43 0.08 18.30
C VAL A 71 -0.09 -0.11 18.33
N LEU A 72 -0.80 0.35 17.32
CA LEU A 72 -2.26 0.25 17.25
C LEU A 72 -2.72 -1.20 17.07
N ASN A 73 -2.03 -1.99 16.24
CA ASN A 73 -2.32 -3.41 16.03
C ASN A 73 -2.17 -4.22 17.31
N GLU A 74 -1.03 -4.09 17.99
CA GLU A 74 -0.77 -4.83 19.23
C GLU A 74 -1.55 -4.24 20.42
N GLY A 75 -2.07 -3.02 20.28
CA GLY A 75 -2.84 -2.30 21.30
C GLY A 75 -4.30 -2.75 21.44
N GLU A 76 -4.74 -3.81 20.74
CA GLU A 76 -6.13 -4.29 20.72
C GLU A 76 -7.16 -3.23 20.28
N VAL A 77 -6.65 -2.24 19.53
CA VAL A 77 -7.47 -1.14 18.98
C VAL A 77 -8.44 -1.68 17.92
N THR A 78 -8.00 -2.70 17.21
CA THR A 78 -8.73 -3.38 16.14
C THR A 78 -10.12 -3.87 16.57
N ASP A 79 -10.22 -4.54 17.72
CA ASP A 79 -11.49 -5.05 18.23
C ASP A 79 -12.50 -3.94 18.54
N LYS A 80 -12.01 -2.77 19.00
CA LYS A 80 -12.84 -1.61 19.29
C LYS A 80 -13.39 -0.98 18.02
N LEU A 81 -12.53 -0.88 16.99
CA LEU A 81 -12.94 -0.38 15.68
C LEU A 81 -13.93 -1.34 15.02
N PHE A 82 -13.67 -2.66 15.07
CA PHE A 82 -14.60 -3.65 14.56
C PHE A 82 -15.98 -3.56 15.21
N SER A 83 -16.02 -3.44 16.53
CA SER A 83 -17.28 -3.27 17.27
C SER A 83 -18.02 -2.00 16.86
N PHE A 84 -17.31 -0.89 16.68
CA PHE A 84 -17.90 0.37 16.20
C PHE A 84 -18.48 0.22 14.79
N CYS A 85 -17.69 -0.32 13.83
CA CYS A 85 -18.10 -0.50 12.46
C CYS A 85 -19.29 -1.47 12.36
N ASN A 86 -19.29 -2.53 13.18
CA ASN A 86 -20.39 -3.47 13.25
C ASN A 86 -21.67 -2.82 13.78
N GLY A 87 -21.56 -1.93 14.75
CA GLY A 87 -22.70 -1.13 15.22
C GLY A 87 -23.29 -0.20 14.17
N LEU A 88 -22.45 0.28 13.24
CA LEU A 88 -22.84 1.18 12.17
C LEU A 88 -23.49 0.43 10.97
N LEU A 89 -22.83 -0.65 10.50
CA LEU A 89 -23.16 -1.33 9.26
C LEU A 89 -23.75 -2.74 9.46
N GLY A 90 -23.65 -3.31 10.66
CA GLY A 90 -24.06 -4.68 10.94
C GLY A 90 -25.54 -4.97 10.65
N ARG A 91 -26.41 -3.96 10.63
CA ARG A 91 -27.84 -4.10 10.29
C ARG A 91 -28.10 -4.42 8.82
N LEU A 92 -27.13 -4.16 7.95
CA LEU A 92 -27.28 -4.36 6.51
C LEU A 92 -27.24 -5.86 6.18
N LYS A 93 -27.91 -6.26 5.09
CA LYS A 93 -27.72 -7.61 4.52
C LYS A 93 -26.24 -7.74 4.10
N GLY A 94 -25.60 -8.84 4.51
CA GLY A 94 -24.16 -8.96 4.35
C GLY A 94 -23.35 -8.06 5.30
N GLY A 95 -23.93 -7.72 6.46
CA GLY A 95 -23.40 -6.70 7.39
C GLY A 95 -21.94 -6.90 7.73
N THR A 96 -21.52 -8.11 8.07
CA THR A 96 -20.11 -8.38 8.42
C THR A 96 -19.16 -8.24 7.22
N ALA A 97 -19.59 -8.57 6.00
CA ALA A 97 -18.79 -8.30 4.80
C ALA A 97 -18.74 -6.79 4.46
N GLN A 98 -19.81 -6.02 4.75
CA GLN A 98 -19.79 -4.56 4.66
C GLN A 98 -18.82 -3.94 5.68
N VAL A 99 -18.84 -4.46 6.90
CA VAL A 99 -17.92 -4.07 7.99
C VAL A 99 -16.48 -4.33 7.58
N ASN A 100 -16.18 -5.48 6.95
CA ASN A 100 -14.85 -5.81 6.45
C ASN A 100 -14.29 -4.72 5.50
N VAL A 101 -15.08 -4.29 4.52
CA VAL A 101 -14.64 -3.23 3.60
C VAL A 101 -14.47 -1.89 4.31
N PHE A 102 -15.43 -1.54 5.16
CA PHE A 102 -15.43 -0.26 5.84
C PHE A 102 -14.32 -0.12 6.90
N ILE A 103 -14.04 -1.21 7.62
CA ILE A 103 -12.95 -1.21 8.60
C ILE A 103 -11.59 -1.15 7.90
N SER A 104 -11.41 -1.81 6.75
CA SER A 104 -10.19 -1.68 5.94
C SER A 104 -9.96 -0.22 5.52
N LEU A 105 -11.00 0.53 5.18
CA LEU A 105 -10.89 1.97 4.89
C LEU A 105 -10.45 2.77 6.12
N ILE A 106 -11.04 2.54 7.30
CA ILE A 106 -10.68 3.24 8.53
C ILE A 106 -9.28 2.84 9.00
N PHE A 107 -8.99 1.53 8.97
CA PHE A 107 -7.73 0.98 9.45
C PHE A 107 -6.56 1.33 8.53
N SER A 108 -6.84 1.58 7.25
CA SER A 108 -5.85 2.13 6.32
C SER A 108 -5.26 3.44 6.83
N GLY A 109 -6.09 4.31 7.41
CA GLY A 109 -5.65 5.53 8.06
C GLY A 109 -4.66 5.34 9.22
N MET A 110 -4.35 4.08 9.56
CA MET A 110 -3.43 3.73 10.64
C MET A 110 -2.26 2.85 10.18
N THR A 111 -2.42 2.00 9.17
CA THR A 111 -1.39 1.02 8.79
C THR A 111 -0.68 1.32 7.48
N GLY A 112 -1.39 1.80 6.49
CA GLY A 112 -0.86 2.07 5.15
C GLY A 112 -0.30 0.85 4.41
N SER A 113 -0.66 -0.39 4.82
CA SER A 113 -0.12 -1.63 4.28
C SER A 113 -1.22 -2.69 4.10
N ALA A 114 -1.45 -3.12 2.85
CA ALA A 114 -2.42 -4.17 2.53
C ALA A 114 -2.11 -5.51 3.19
N ILE A 115 -0.83 -5.87 3.29
CA ILE A 115 -0.39 -7.11 3.92
C ILE A 115 -0.67 -7.07 5.43
N ALA A 116 -0.42 -5.92 6.06
CA ALA A 116 -0.69 -5.75 7.49
C ALA A 116 -2.19 -5.78 7.78
N ASP A 117 -3.01 -5.21 6.91
CA ASP A 117 -4.47 -5.25 7.00
C ASP A 117 -5.00 -6.68 6.87
N ALA A 118 -4.68 -7.36 5.76
CA ALA A 118 -5.11 -8.74 5.53
C ALA A 118 -4.65 -9.73 6.62
N SER A 119 -3.42 -9.59 7.13
CA SER A 119 -2.87 -10.50 8.15
C SER A 119 -3.26 -10.13 9.58
N GLY A 120 -3.59 -8.87 9.84
CA GLY A 120 -4.00 -8.36 11.15
C GLY A 120 -5.50 -8.59 11.40
N ILE A 121 -6.31 -7.69 10.88
CA ILE A 121 -7.77 -7.74 11.04
C ILE A 121 -8.39 -8.88 10.23
N GLY A 122 -7.84 -9.16 9.04
CA GLY A 122 -8.43 -10.08 8.08
C GLY A 122 -8.69 -11.48 8.62
N LEU A 123 -7.84 -12.00 9.52
CA LEU A 123 -8.10 -13.30 10.15
C LEU A 123 -9.39 -13.29 10.99
N MET A 124 -9.57 -12.25 11.80
CA MET A 124 -10.75 -12.10 12.66
C MET A 124 -12.01 -11.95 11.81
N GLU A 125 -11.95 -11.18 10.75
CA GLU A 125 -13.07 -10.94 9.83
C GLU A 125 -13.47 -12.19 9.07
N ILE A 126 -12.50 -12.93 8.53
CA ILE A 126 -12.74 -14.21 7.84
C ILE A 126 -13.40 -15.20 8.81
N ASP A 127 -12.88 -15.33 10.03
CA ASP A 127 -13.44 -16.25 11.03
C ASP A 127 -14.87 -15.84 11.45
N GLN A 128 -15.12 -14.54 11.60
CA GLN A 128 -16.45 -14.03 11.95
C GLN A 128 -17.45 -14.28 10.82
N MET A 129 -17.10 -13.95 9.57
CA MET A 129 -17.96 -14.20 8.42
C MET A 129 -18.27 -15.70 8.27
N LYS A 130 -17.29 -16.59 8.44
CA LYS A 130 -17.50 -18.05 8.40
C LYS A 130 -18.45 -18.53 9.48
N LYS A 131 -18.34 -18.00 10.73
CA LYS A 131 -19.27 -18.34 11.83
C LYS A 131 -20.70 -17.89 11.54
N GLU A 132 -20.88 -16.82 10.79
CA GLU A 132 -22.16 -16.29 10.39
C GLU A 132 -22.75 -16.98 9.13
N GLY A 133 -22.03 -17.93 8.54
CA GLY A 133 -22.52 -18.74 7.41
C GLY A 133 -22.18 -18.19 6.04
N TYR A 134 -21.19 -17.30 5.93
CA TYR A 134 -20.65 -16.90 4.63
C TYR A 134 -19.76 -18.00 4.05
N ASP A 135 -19.73 -18.08 2.71
CA ASP A 135 -18.77 -18.95 2.02
C ASP A 135 -17.34 -18.57 2.41
N ALA A 136 -16.51 -19.56 2.75
CA ALA A 136 -15.15 -19.31 3.21
C ALA A 136 -14.29 -18.70 2.12
N GLU A 137 -14.48 -19.07 0.86
CA GLU A 137 -13.81 -18.52 -0.32
C GLU A 137 -14.20 -17.06 -0.56
N PHE A 138 -15.48 -16.71 -0.41
CA PHE A 138 -15.94 -15.34 -0.51
C PHE A 138 -15.38 -14.48 0.62
N SER A 139 -15.37 -14.99 1.86
CA SER A 139 -14.81 -14.28 3.02
C SER A 139 -13.34 -13.94 2.80
N CYS A 140 -12.54 -14.89 2.28
CA CYS A 140 -11.15 -14.64 1.92
C CYS A 140 -11.03 -13.63 0.77
N ALA A 141 -11.85 -13.74 -0.28
CA ALA A 141 -11.79 -12.89 -1.45
C ALA A 141 -12.11 -11.43 -1.12
N ILE A 142 -13.17 -11.17 -0.34
CA ILE A 142 -13.52 -9.80 0.05
C ILE A 142 -12.46 -9.20 0.98
N THR A 143 -11.88 -9.97 1.89
CA THR A 143 -10.78 -9.50 2.75
C THR A 143 -9.52 -9.17 1.93
N ALA A 144 -9.20 -9.95 0.89
CA ALA A 144 -8.10 -9.61 -0.01
C ALA A 144 -8.38 -8.33 -0.82
N ALA A 145 -9.62 -8.16 -1.30
CA ALA A 145 -10.01 -6.98 -2.07
C ALA A 145 -10.06 -5.72 -1.18
N SER A 146 -10.65 -5.79 0.01
CA SER A 146 -10.74 -4.66 0.94
C SER A 146 -9.37 -4.22 1.45
N ALA A 147 -8.46 -5.16 1.72
CA ALA A 147 -7.11 -4.84 2.17
C ALA A 147 -6.32 -3.98 1.14
N THR A 148 -6.69 -4.00 -0.14
CA THR A 148 -6.08 -3.12 -1.15
C THR A 148 -6.43 -1.65 -0.96
N VAL A 149 -7.52 -1.33 -0.26
CA VAL A 149 -7.90 0.05 0.08
C VAL A 149 -6.86 0.69 0.99
N GLY A 150 -6.24 -0.13 1.86
CA GLY A 150 -5.28 0.32 2.86
C GLY A 150 -4.18 1.24 2.35
N PRO A 151 -3.36 0.82 1.40
CA PRO A 151 -2.27 1.64 0.89
C PRO A 151 -2.68 2.74 -0.10
N ILE A 152 -3.97 2.86 -0.42
CA ILE A 152 -4.50 3.90 -1.31
C ILE A 152 -5.03 5.08 -0.49
N PHE A 153 -5.77 4.78 0.58
CA PHE A 153 -6.26 5.81 1.50
C PHE A 153 -5.15 6.17 2.51
N PRO A 154 -4.86 7.48 2.76
CA PRO A 154 -3.72 7.89 3.57
C PRO A 154 -3.86 7.52 5.08
N PRO A 155 -2.70 7.30 5.75
CA PRO A 155 -1.33 7.34 5.24
C PRO A 155 -0.97 6.08 4.45
N SER A 156 -0.08 6.24 3.46
CA SER A 156 0.31 5.17 2.55
C SER A 156 1.84 5.05 2.47
N ILE A 157 2.38 3.90 2.84
CA ILE A 157 3.82 3.63 2.69
C ILE A 157 4.24 3.65 1.21
N PRO A 158 3.53 3.03 0.27
CA PRO A 158 3.83 3.15 -1.16
C PRO A 158 3.89 4.59 -1.67
N MET A 159 2.97 5.46 -1.26
CA MET A 159 3.00 6.86 -1.67
C MET A 159 4.22 7.60 -1.11
N VAL A 160 4.68 7.26 0.10
CA VAL A 160 5.93 7.82 0.66
C VAL A 160 7.14 7.38 -0.17
N ILE A 161 7.22 6.10 -0.55
CA ILE A 161 8.28 5.58 -1.42
C ILE A 161 8.24 6.27 -2.79
N TYR A 162 7.06 6.40 -3.38
CA TYR A 162 6.90 7.09 -4.65
C TYR A 162 7.33 8.57 -4.57
N ALA A 163 6.92 9.27 -3.52
CA ALA A 163 7.33 10.67 -3.28
C ALA A 163 8.85 10.82 -3.19
N MET A 164 9.52 9.87 -2.51
CA MET A 164 10.98 9.84 -2.41
C MET A 164 11.64 9.70 -3.80
N LEU A 165 11.06 8.90 -4.70
CA LEU A 165 11.60 8.64 -6.04
C LEU A 165 11.30 9.78 -7.01
N SER A 166 10.11 10.37 -6.93
CA SER A 166 9.59 11.34 -7.89
C SER A 166 9.83 12.81 -7.51
N GLY A 167 10.07 13.08 -6.22
CA GLY A 167 10.07 14.43 -5.67
C GLY A 167 8.67 15.04 -5.51
N ALA A 168 7.60 14.27 -5.73
CA ALA A 168 6.23 14.72 -5.52
C ALA A 168 5.94 14.98 -4.03
N SER A 169 5.03 15.91 -3.75
CA SER A 169 4.60 16.20 -2.38
C SER A 169 3.81 15.03 -1.79
N ILE A 170 4.27 14.49 -0.65
CA ILE A 170 3.54 13.43 0.09
C ILE A 170 2.14 13.92 0.49
N GLY A 171 2.02 15.18 0.94
CA GLY A 171 0.72 15.75 1.32
C GLY A 171 -0.26 15.74 0.16
N LYS A 172 0.19 16.13 -1.05
CA LYS A 172 -0.65 16.09 -2.26
C LYS A 172 -1.01 14.67 -2.68
N LEU A 173 -0.07 13.72 -2.60
CA LEU A 173 -0.33 12.29 -2.85
C LEU A 173 -1.37 11.74 -1.86
N PHE A 174 -1.23 12.06 -0.58
CA PHE A 174 -2.21 11.62 0.42
C PHE A 174 -3.61 12.20 0.17
N MET A 175 -3.70 13.47 -0.24
CA MET A 175 -4.97 14.08 -0.63
C MET A 175 -5.55 13.46 -1.89
N GLY A 176 -4.70 13.18 -2.89
CA GLY A 176 -5.08 12.54 -4.15
C GLY A 176 -5.64 11.13 -3.94
N GLY A 177 -5.02 10.34 -3.05
CA GLY A 177 -5.44 8.97 -2.73
C GLY A 177 -6.75 8.85 -1.96
N MET A 178 -7.22 9.94 -1.30
CA MET A 178 -8.48 9.90 -0.53
C MET A 178 -9.68 9.55 -1.39
N VAL A 179 -9.83 10.21 -2.53
CA VAL A 179 -11.01 10.03 -3.40
C VAL A 179 -11.02 8.62 -4.01
N PRO A 180 -9.94 8.13 -4.65
CA PRO A 180 -9.88 6.76 -5.15
C PRO A 180 -10.08 5.71 -4.05
N GLY A 181 -9.51 5.91 -2.86
CA GLY A 181 -9.67 4.99 -1.73
C GLY A 181 -11.12 4.86 -1.27
N VAL A 182 -11.81 6.00 -1.09
CA VAL A 182 -13.24 6.01 -0.73
C VAL A 182 -14.10 5.42 -1.85
N LEU A 183 -13.84 5.79 -3.11
CA LEU A 183 -14.58 5.24 -4.25
C LEU A 183 -14.41 3.72 -4.33
N LEU A 184 -13.20 3.21 -4.12
CA LEU A 184 -12.94 1.77 -4.11
C LEU A 184 -13.75 1.07 -3.02
N ALA A 185 -13.75 1.61 -1.79
CA ALA A 185 -14.52 1.06 -0.69
C ALA A 185 -16.02 1.06 -1.02
N ILE A 186 -16.56 2.16 -1.55
CA ILE A 186 -17.98 2.25 -1.95
C ILE A 186 -18.33 1.22 -3.02
N LEU A 187 -17.50 1.08 -4.06
CA LEU A 187 -17.74 0.11 -5.14
C LEU A 187 -17.71 -1.33 -4.62
N LEU A 188 -16.77 -1.67 -3.73
CA LEU A 188 -16.74 -2.97 -3.08
C LEU A 188 -17.96 -3.20 -2.19
N MET A 189 -18.40 -2.19 -1.44
CA MET A 189 -19.61 -2.26 -0.61
C MET A 189 -20.87 -2.46 -1.45
N ILE A 190 -20.99 -1.81 -2.62
CA ILE A 190 -22.09 -2.03 -3.56
C ILE A 190 -22.06 -3.48 -4.07
N TYR A 191 -20.89 -4.00 -4.43
CA TYR A 191 -20.75 -5.39 -4.83
C TYR A 191 -21.16 -6.36 -3.71
N VAL A 192 -20.70 -6.11 -2.47
CA VAL A 192 -21.09 -6.90 -1.30
C VAL A 192 -22.61 -6.88 -1.10
N ALA A 193 -23.25 -5.72 -1.20
CA ALA A 193 -24.71 -5.61 -1.10
C ALA A 193 -25.41 -6.46 -2.15
N PHE A 194 -24.96 -6.39 -3.42
CA PHE A 194 -25.52 -7.19 -4.52
C PHE A 194 -25.38 -8.69 -4.28
N ILE A 195 -24.16 -9.16 -3.95
CA ILE A 195 -23.89 -10.59 -3.76
C ILE A 195 -24.59 -11.15 -2.52
N SER A 196 -24.71 -10.34 -1.46
CA SER A 196 -25.40 -10.72 -0.22
C SER A 196 -26.89 -10.92 -0.42
N HIS A 197 -27.53 -10.15 -1.30
CA HIS A 197 -28.91 -10.38 -1.69
C HIS A 197 -29.04 -11.64 -2.54
N LYS A 198 -28.14 -11.87 -3.48
CA LYS A 198 -28.17 -13.03 -4.38
C LYS A 198 -27.95 -14.36 -3.64
N ARG A 199 -27.03 -14.38 -2.65
CA ARG A 199 -26.69 -15.59 -1.87
C ARG A 199 -27.43 -15.70 -0.55
N ASN A 200 -28.32 -14.74 -0.23
CA ASN A 200 -29.05 -14.69 1.04
C ASN A 200 -28.14 -14.70 2.28
N TYR A 201 -27.02 -13.98 2.23
CA TYR A 201 -26.17 -13.84 3.39
C TYR A 201 -26.91 -13.15 4.54
N PRO A 202 -26.63 -13.53 5.81
CA PRO A 202 -27.30 -12.98 6.97
C PRO A 202 -27.05 -11.47 7.12
N ALA A 203 -27.99 -10.78 7.75
CA ALA A 203 -27.68 -9.50 8.38
C ALA A 203 -26.85 -9.77 9.65
N GLY A 204 -25.89 -8.91 9.92
CA GLY A 204 -25.08 -9.03 11.11
C GLY A 204 -25.84 -8.70 12.40
N VAL A 205 -25.15 -8.69 13.52
CA VAL A 205 -25.74 -8.47 14.83
C VAL A 205 -26.22 -7.03 14.99
N VAL A 206 -27.48 -6.87 15.38
CA VAL A 206 -28.07 -5.55 15.66
C VAL A 206 -27.71 -5.15 17.08
N MET A 207 -26.87 -4.13 17.23
CA MET A 207 -26.54 -3.55 18.52
C MET A 207 -27.66 -2.64 19.03
N SER A 208 -27.90 -2.63 20.35
CA SER A 208 -28.74 -1.63 21.00
C SER A 208 -28.09 -0.23 20.94
N LYS A 209 -28.89 0.84 21.08
CA LYS A 209 -28.37 2.21 21.12
C LYS A 209 -27.29 2.43 22.19
N ARG A 210 -27.45 1.77 23.35
CA ARG A 210 -26.49 1.87 24.46
C ARG A 210 -25.18 1.15 24.15
N GLU A 211 -25.24 -0.01 23.53
CA GLU A 211 -24.04 -0.76 23.10
C GLU A 211 -23.30 0.00 21.99
N PHE A 212 -24.02 0.54 21.03
CA PHE A 212 -23.41 1.35 19.96
C PHE A 212 -22.71 2.60 20.52
N LEU A 213 -23.36 3.33 21.44
CA LEU A 213 -22.73 4.48 22.08
C LEU A 213 -21.46 4.08 22.85
N ARG A 214 -21.48 2.95 23.55
CA ARG A 214 -20.32 2.44 24.25
C ARG A 214 -19.19 2.03 23.27
N ALA A 215 -19.52 1.35 22.19
CA ALA A 215 -18.55 0.99 21.14
C ALA A 215 -17.95 2.25 20.50
N THR A 216 -18.76 3.27 20.21
CA THR A 216 -18.30 4.56 19.66
C THR A 216 -17.32 5.25 20.62
N LEU A 217 -17.66 5.36 21.90
CA LEU A 217 -16.77 5.98 22.89
C LEU A 217 -15.45 5.21 23.06
N GLN A 218 -15.48 3.87 22.91
CA GLN A 218 -14.27 3.06 22.97
C GLN A 218 -13.41 3.15 21.70
N ALA A 219 -14.02 3.37 20.53
CA ALA A 219 -13.30 3.53 19.26
C ALA A 219 -12.77 4.97 19.07
N LEU A 220 -13.39 5.96 19.71
CA LEU A 220 -13.09 7.37 19.51
C LEU A 220 -11.59 7.72 19.68
N PRO A 221 -10.87 7.26 20.73
CA PRO A 221 -9.44 7.54 20.84
C PRO A 221 -8.63 7.03 19.66
N ALA A 222 -8.97 5.85 19.13
CA ALA A 222 -8.29 5.28 17.95
C ALA A 222 -8.58 6.10 16.68
N LEU A 223 -9.82 6.50 16.46
CA LEU A 223 -10.22 7.33 15.32
C LEU A 223 -9.52 8.70 15.35
N PHE A 224 -9.29 9.26 16.54
CA PHE A 224 -8.54 10.50 16.69
C PHE A 224 -7.08 10.41 16.20
N THR A 225 -6.47 9.22 16.17
CA THR A 225 -5.13 9.05 15.60
C THR A 225 -5.11 9.45 14.11
N VAL A 226 -6.13 9.04 13.37
CA VAL A 226 -6.28 9.40 11.94
C VAL A 226 -6.55 10.90 11.79
N VAL A 227 -7.40 11.46 12.67
CA VAL A 227 -7.70 12.90 12.65
C VAL A 227 -6.45 13.74 12.94
N ILE A 228 -5.64 13.34 13.92
CA ILE A 228 -4.37 14.02 14.24
C ILE A 228 -3.42 13.97 13.04
N LEU A 229 -3.28 12.80 12.46
CA LEU A 229 -2.36 12.61 11.32
C LEU A 229 -2.79 13.43 10.10
N LEU A 230 -3.99 13.18 9.61
CA LEU A 230 -4.49 13.84 8.39
C LEU A 230 -4.78 15.32 8.64
N GLY A 231 -5.35 15.67 9.79
CA GLY A 231 -5.59 17.04 10.16
C GLY A 231 -4.30 17.85 10.27
N GLY A 232 -3.24 17.29 10.86
CA GLY A 232 -1.93 17.92 10.93
C GLY A 232 -1.30 18.19 9.55
N ILE A 233 -1.40 17.23 8.65
CA ILE A 233 -0.86 17.35 7.29
C ILE A 233 -1.69 18.34 6.44
N TYR A 234 -3.02 18.19 6.44
CA TYR A 234 -3.89 18.99 5.57
C TYR A 234 -4.08 20.43 6.01
N SER A 235 -3.93 20.70 7.30
CA SER A 235 -3.89 22.07 7.81
C SER A 235 -2.57 22.80 7.51
N GLY A 236 -1.55 22.10 7.00
CA GLY A 236 -0.21 22.64 6.79
C GLY A 236 0.58 22.92 8.07
N ILE A 237 0.06 22.51 9.25
CA ILE A 237 0.72 22.72 10.55
C ILE A 237 1.93 21.78 10.68
N CYS A 238 1.82 20.54 10.17
CA CYS A 238 2.85 19.52 10.28
C CYS A 238 3.22 18.98 8.90
N THR A 239 4.50 18.69 8.71
CA THR A 239 4.95 17.84 7.63
C THR A 239 4.47 16.39 7.84
N PRO A 240 4.40 15.54 6.82
CA PRO A 240 4.02 14.12 6.98
C PRO A 240 4.88 13.38 8.02
N THR A 241 6.17 13.70 8.12
CA THR A 241 7.08 13.11 9.11
C THR A 241 6.74 13.55 10.53
N GLU A 242 6.50 14.86 10.75
CA GLU A 242 6.11 15.39 12.05
C GLU A 242 4.74 14.87 12.48
N ALA A 243 3.76 14.85 11.57
CA ALA A 243 2.45 14.28 11.83
C ALA A 243 2.53 12.79 12.21
N GLY A 244 3.40 12.02 11.53
CA GLY A 244 3.70 10.63 11.88
C GLY A 244 4.29 10.48 13.27
N ALA A 245 5.19 11.37 13.68
CA ALA A 245 5.77 11.37 15.03
C ALA A 245 4.72 11.66 16.11
N VAL A 246 3.91 12.71 15.89
CA VAL A 246 2.83 13.09 16.82
C VAL A 246 1.78 11.97 16.92
N ALA A 247 1.35 11.42 15.80
CA ALA A 247 0.38 10.32 15.77
C ALA A 247 0.93 9.05 16.44
N SER A 248 2.22 8.75 16.26
CA SER A 248 2.90 7.64 16.95
C SER A 248 2.95 7.82 18.46
N ALA A 249 3.29 9.02 18.92
CA ALA A 249 3.29 9.36 20.34
C ALA A 249 1.86 9.27 20.93
N TYR A 250 0.87 9.78 20.21
CA TYR A 250 -0.53 9.66 20.59
C TYR A 250 -1.00 8.19 20.65
N ALA A 251 -0.64 7.37 19.66
CA ALA A 251 -0.95 5.93 19.65
C ALA A 251 -0.37 5.21 20.86
N LEU A 252 0.87 5.54 21.27
CA LEU A 252 1.49 5.02 22.50
C LEU A 252 0.68 5.41 23.74
N ILE A 253 0.30 6.70 23.85
CA ILE A 253 -0.45 7.22 24.98
C ILE A 253 -1.79 6.52 25.12
N ILE A 254 -2.58 6.40 24.04
CA ILE A 254 -3.88 5.75 24.10
C ILE A 254 -3.77 4.26 24.42
N SER A 255 -2.80 3.55 23.84
CA SER A 255 -2.60 2.12 24.07
C SER A 255 -2.11 1.83 25.50
N ALA A 256 -1.28 2.70 26.08
CA ALA A 256 -0.75 2.54 27.43
C ALA A 256 -1.74 3.01 28.51
N LEU A 257 -2.37 4.19 28.36
CA LEU A 257 -3.14 4.83 29.43
C LEU A 257 -4.65 4.61 29.30
N ILE A 258 -5.20 4.64 28.09
CA ILE A 258 -6.65 4.51 27.85
C ILE A 258 -7.02 3.03 27.74
N TYR A 259 -6.41 2.32 26.81
CA TYR A 259 -6.71 0.89 26.57
C TYR A 259 -6.00 -0.03 27.56
N LYS A 260 -4.89 0.41 28.17
CA LYS A 260 -4.09 -0.35 29.15
C LYS A 260 -3.63 -1.71 28.63
N THR A 261 -3.40 -1.81 27.33
CA THR A 261 -3.02 -3.04 26.64
C THR A 261 -1.52 -3.15 26.40
N LEU A 262 -0.79 -2.03 26.62
CA LEU A 262 0.63 -1.89 26.30
C LEU A 262 1.49 -2.02 27.56
N GLY A 263 1.90 -3.25 27.89
CA GLY A 263 2.92 -3.49 28.92
C GLY A 263 4.35 -3.37 28.36
N TRP A 264 5.35 -3.20 29.24
CA TRP A 264 6.77 -3.03 28.87
C TRP A 264 7.30 -4.12 27.94
N LYS A 265 6.98 -5.39 28.21
CA LYS A 265 7.38 -6.53 27.37
C LYS A 265 6.81 -6.42 25.94
N LYS A 266 5.55 -6.01 25.84
CA LYS A 266 4.83 -5.84 24.57
C LYS A 266 5.41 -4.65 23.78
N LEU A 267 5.66 -3.52 24.46
CA LEU A 267 6.32 -2.36 23.88
C LEU A 267 7.70 -2.70 23.31
N TRP A 268 8.50 -3.45 24.04
CA TRP A 268 9.81 -3.89 23.56
C TRP A 268 9.70 -4.79 22.32
N GLY A 269 8.68 -5.65 22.25
CA GLY A 269 8.35 -6.45 21.07
C GLY A 269 8.01 -5.58 19.86
N ILE A 270 7.17 -4.56 20.06
CA ILE A 270 6.78 -3.59 19.02
C ILE A 270 8.00 -2.82 18.50
N ILE A 271 8.86 -2.34 19.38
CA ILE A 271 10.09 -1.62 19.00
C ILE A 271 10.98 -2.52 18.14
N LYS A 272 11.21 -3.77 18.55
CA LYS A 272 12.03 -4.73 17.77
C LYS A 272 11.42 -5.00 16.40
N LYS A 273 10.11 -5.25 16.32
CA LYS A 273 9.39 -5.50 15.07
C LYS A 273 9.45 -4.30 14.13
N SER A 274 9.20 -3.10 14.67
CA SER A 274 9.27 -1.87 13.91
C SER A 274 10.69 -1.56 13.43
N ALA A 275 11.69 -1.77 14.25
CA ALA A 275 13.10 -1.62 13.87
C ALA A 275 13.51 -2.59 12.76
N ALA A 276 13.10 -3.85 12.83
CA ALA A 276 13.36 -4.85 11.79
C ALA A 276 12.69 -4.48 10.46
N ASN A 277 11.41 -4.07 10.49
CA ASN A 277 10.69 -3.63 9.30
C ASN A 277 11.33 -2.37 8.69
N THR A 278 11.70 -1.41 9.53
CA THR A 278 12.39 -0.18 9.12
C THR A 278 13.76 -0.48 8.49
N ALA A 279 14.54 -1.36 9.08
CA ALA A 279 15.87 -1.74 8.56
C ALA A 279 15.73 -2.42 7.18
N THR A 280 14.74 -3.30 7.02
CA THR A 280 14.46 -3.94 5.72
C THR A 280 14.08 -2.93 4.66
N LEU A 281 13.18 -1.98 5.00
CA LEU A 281 12.76 -0.92 4.08
C LEU A 281 13.94 0.02 3.74
N ALA A 282 14.71 0.42 4.74
CA ALA A 282 15.86 1.31 4.55
C ALA A 282 16.92 0.68 3.64
N LEU A 283 17.26 -0.59 3.86
CA LEU A 283 18.19 -1.31 2.98
C LEU A 283 17.65 -1.41 1.55
N LEU A 284 16.36 -1.71 1.39
CA LEU A 284 15.71 -1.79 0.09
C LEU A 284 15.76 -0.43 -0.64
N CYS A 285 15.44 0.65 0.04
CA CYS A 285 15.50 2.00 -0.53
C CYS A 285 16.95 2.41 -0.87
N GLY A 286 17.91 2.15 0.00
CA GLY A 286 19.31 2.49 -0.24
C GLY A 286 19.89 1.75 -1.46
N THR A 287 19.64 0.45 -1.57
CA THR A 287 20.10 -0.35 -2.72
C THR A 287 19.39 0.05 -4.02
N SER A 288 18.13 0.44 -3.93
CA SER A 288 17.35 0.95 -5.05
C SER A 288 17.88 2.30 -5.57
N MET A 289 18.28 3.20 -4.68
CA MET A 289 18.90 4.46 -5.08
C MET A 289 20.23 4.24 -5.83
N LEU A 290 21.00 3.25 -5.40
CA LEU A 290 22.21 2.83 -6.12
C LEU A 290 21.86 2.28 -7.50
N PHE A 291 20.86 1.41 -7.59
CA PHE A 291 20.37 0.86 -8.84
C PHE A 291 19.86 1.98 -9.77
N SER A 292 19.04 2.90 -9.26
CA SER A 292 18.54 4.06 -9.99
C SER A 292 19.66 4.98 -10.50
N TYR A 293 20.72 5.16 -9.71
CA TYR A 293 21.91 5.91 -10.11
C TYR A 293 22.56 5.28 -11.36
N ILE A 294 22.76 3.93 -11.36
CA ILE A 294 23.33 3.22 -12.51
C ILE A 294 22.41 3.31 -13.72
N ILE A 295 21.11 3.12 -13.56
CA ILE A 295 20.10 3.24 -14.60
C ILE A 295 20.14 4.62 -15.26
N SER A 296 20.29 5.67 -14.46
CA SER A 296 20.40 7.05 -14.93
C SER A 296 21.74 7.31 -15.64
N LEU A 297 22.84 6.77 -15.10
CA LEU A 297 24.18 6.91 -15.69
C LEU A 297 24.24 6.27 -17.09
N GLU A 298 23.67 5.10 -17.26
CA GLU A 298 23.58 4.36 -18.53
C GLU A 298 22.44 4.84 -19.45
N GLN A 299 21.73 5.87 -19.04
CA GLN A 299 20.62 6.48 -19.79
C GLN A 299 19.53 5.47 -20.22
N VAL A 300 19.30 4.44 -19.40
CA VAL A 300 18.24 3.44 -19.65
C VAL A 300 16.87 4.08 -19.86
N PRO A 301 16.48 5.15 -19.13
CA PRO A 301 15.21 5.84 -19.39
C PRO A 301 15.09 6.37 -20.84
N ARG A 302 16.18 6.79 -21.47
CA ARG A 302 16.14 7.22 -22.87
C ARG A 302 15.85 6.05 -23.82
N VAL A 303 16.41 4.87 -23.52
CA VAL A 303 16.12 3.66 -24.31
C VAL A 303 14.65 3.27 -24.16
N VAL A 304 14.14 3.29 -22.93
CA VAL A 304 12.72 3.02 -22.66
C VAL A 304 11.84 4.06 -23.36
N ALA A 305 12.20 5.34 -23.27
CA ALA A 305 11.48 6.43 -23.95
C ALA A 305 11.45 6.23 -25.47
N SER A 306 12.59 5.89 -26.10
CA SER A 306 12.63 5.66 -27.55
C SER A 306 11.79 4.47 -27.99
N LEU A 307 11.74 3.40 -27.19
CA LEU A 307 10.88 2.24 -27.44
C LEU A 307 9.39 2.63 -27.36
N VAL A 308 9.01 3.36 -26.32
CA VAL A 308 7.61 3.80 -26.12
C VAL A 308 7.20 4.82 -27.17
N MET A 309 8.03 5.85 -27.45
CA MET A 309 7.77 6.83 -28.48
C MET A 309 7.73 6.23 -29.90
N GLY A 310 8.45 5.10 -30.13
CA GLY A 310 8.31 4.31 -31.34
C GLY A 310 6.94 3.64 -31.49
N ILE A 311 6.18 3.51 -30.39
CA ILE A 311 4.82 2.96 -30.39
C ILE A 311 3.79 4.08 -30.38
N THR A 312 3.99 5.14 -29.59
CA THR A 312 3.01 6.23 -29.43
C THR A 312 3.61 7.49 -28.82
N ASP A 313 3.16 8.66 -29.34
CA ASP A 313 3.38 9.99 -28.76
C ASP A 313 2.17 10.43 -27.91
N ASN A 314 1.12 9.62 -27.84
CA ASN A 314 -0.12 9.95 -27.13
C ASN A 314 -0.02 9.54 -25.66
N LYS A 315 -0.14 10.52 -24.75
CA LYS A 315 -0.10 10.31 -23.30
C LYS A 315 -1.13 9.30 -22.78
N TYR A 316 -2.29 9.19 -23.42
CA TYR A 316 -3.34 8.28 -22.99
C TYR A 316 -3.00 6.82 -23.33
N ILE A 317 -2.39 6.59 -24.49
CA ILE A 317 -1.91 5.25 -24.88
C ILE A 317 -0.71 4.87 -24.00
N PHE A 318 0.17 5.82 -23.70
CA PHE A 318 1.27 5.60 -22.77
C PHE A 318 0.76 5.17 -21.38
N LEU A 319 -0.20 5.89 -20.80
CA LEU A 319 -0.81 5.53 -19.52
C LEU A 319 -1.49 4.15 -19.56
N PHE A 320 -2.11 3.78 -20.69
CA PHE A 320 -2.67 2.44 -20.89
C PHE A 320 -1.59 1.37 -20.83
N ILE A 321 -0.49 1.53 -21.57
CA ILE A 321 0.65 0.60 -21.59
C ILE A 321 1.23 0.46 -20.19
N VAL A 322 1.48 1.58 -19.51
CA VAL A 322 2.01 1.59 -18.14
C VAL A 322 1.05 0.85 -17.20
N ASN A 323 -0.25 1.08 -17.28
CA ASN A 323 -1.23 0.39 -16.46
C ASN A 323 -1.19 -1.13 -16.65
N ILE A 324 -1.10 -1.60 -17.89
CA ILE A 324 -1.01 -3.05 -18.17
C ILE A 324 0.31 -3.63 -17.62
N VAL A 325 1.43 -2.95 -17.85
CA VAL A 325 2.75 -3.42 -17.39
C VAL A 325 2.80 -3.47 -15.87
N PHE A 326 2.38 -2.40 -15.18
CA PHE A 326 2.41 -2.35 -13.72
C PHE A 326 1.41 -3.32 -13.07
N LEU A 327 0.25 -3.55 -13.70
CA LEU A 327 -0.69 -4.57 -13.25
C LEU A 327 -0.10 -5.98 -13.32
N LEU A 328 0.55 -6.31 -14.45
CA LEU A 328 1.22 -7.60 -14.62
C LEU A 328 2.39 -7.78 -13.64
N LEU A 329 3.19 -6.74 -13.45
CA LEU A 329 4.25 -6.76 -12.43
C LEU A 329 3.69 -6.95 -11.03
N GLY A 330 2.59 -6.25 -10.70
CA GLY A 330 1.90 -6.34 -9.40
C GLY A 330 1.34 -7.71 -9.08
N CYS A 331 1.01 -8.53 -10.12
CA CYS A 331 0.62 -9.92 -9.91
C CYS A 331 1.77 -10.79 -9.37
N VAL A 332 3.04 -10.42 -9.60
CA VAL A 332 4.21 -11.28 -9.36
C VAL A 332 5.12 -10.72 -8.26
N LEU A 333 5.30 -9.40 -8.24
CA LEU A 333 6.25 -8.71 -7.37
C LEU A 333 5.51 -7.90 -6.30
N ASP A 334 6.19 -7.62 -5.20
CA ASP A 334 5.68 -6.69 -4.19
C ASP A 334 5.77 -5.22 -4.66
N VAL A 335 4.91 -4.41 -4.10
CA VAL A 335 4.74 -3.00 -4.49
C VAL A 335 6.01 -2.19 -4.34
N SER A 336 6.73 -2.35 -3.23
CA SER A 336 7.98 -1.63 -3.00
C SER A 336 9.03 -1.96 -4.05
N THR A 337 9.15 -3.25 -4.42
CA THR A 337 10.04 -3.70 -5.49
C THR A 337 9.70 -3.05 -6.81
N ILE A 338 8.42 -3.06 -7.19
CA ILE A 338 7.98 -2.48 -8.47
C ILE A 338 8.31 -0.99 -8.49
N GLN A 339 7.96 -0.27 -7.43
CA GLN A 339 8.24 1.15 -7.36
C GLN A 339 9.73 1.47 -7.48
N LEU A 340 10.54 0.79 -6.69
CA LEU A 340 11.97 1.08 -6.58
C LEU A 340 12.77 0.70 -7.84
N VAL A 341 12.30 -0.28 -8.60
CA VAL A 341 12.97 -0.74 -9.84
C VAL A 341 12.42 0.00 -11.07
N PHE A 342 11.10 0.05 -11.22
CA PHE A 342 10.50 0.44 -12.50
C PHE A 342 10.08 1.93 -12.54
N VAL A 343 9.72 2.55 -11.42
CA VAL A 343 9.34 3.98 -11.42
C VAL A 343 10.47 4.87 -11.93
N PRO A 344 11.73 4.73 -11.48
CA PRO A 344 12.82 5.57 -12.00
C PRO A 344 13.03 5.45 -13.52
N MET A 345 12.65 4.30 -14.12
CA MET A 345 12.79 4.09 -15.57
C MET A 345 11.73 4.83 -16.38
N VAL A 346 10.50 4.95 -15.85
CA VAL A 346 9.37 5.57 -16.54
C VAL A 346 9.17 7.04 -16.19
N LEU A 347 9.67 7.49 -15.04
CA LEU A 347 9.45 8.83 -14.52
C LEU A 347 9.91 9.96 -15.46
N PRO A 348 11.10 9.89 -16.12
CA PRO A 348 11.50 10.92 -17.09
C PRO A 348 10.54 11.03 -18.28
N LEU A 349 9.92 9.91 -18.70
CA LEU A 349 8.94 9.92 -19.78
C LEU A 349 7.60 10.52 -19.33
N VAL A 350 7.17 10.22 -18.10
CA VAL A 350 6.00 10.85 -17.47
C VAL A 350 6.13 12.38 -17.46
N GLN A 351 7.30 12.88 -17.07
CA GLN A 351 7.61 14.32 -17.06
C GLN A 351 7.65 14.89 -18.47
N ALA A 352 8.27 14.21 -19.41
CA ALA A 352 8.36 14.66 -20.82
C ALA A 352 6.98 14.75 -21.51
N MET A 353 6.04 13.88 -21.13
CA MET A 353 4.66 13.89 -21.62
C MET A 353 3.74 14.88 -20.86
N GLY A 354 4.28 15.64 -19.91
CA GLY A 354 3.52 16.63 -19.13
C GLY A 354 2.45 16.00 -18.24
N ILE A 355 2.65 14.77 -17.78
CA ILE A 355 1.74 14.10 -16.85
C ILE A 355 2.09 14.55 -15.43
N ASP A 356 1.09 14.97 -14.66
CA ASP A 356 1.29 15.38 -13.27
C ASP A 356 1.81 14.21 -12.41
N LEU A 357 2.83 14.50 -11.59
CA LEU A 357 3.50 13.46 -10.79
C LEU A 357 2.64 12.93 -9.65
N VAL A 358 1.73 13.74 -9.10
CA VAL A 358 0.79 13.31 -8.05
C VAL A 358 -0.25 12.39 -8.68
N HIS A 359 -0.85 12.81 -9.78
CA HIS A 359 -1.80 11.97 -10.52
C HIS A 359 -1.19 10.62 -10.90
N PHE A 360 0.00 10.63 -11.51
CA PHE A 360 0.69 9.39 -11.89
C PHE A 360 1.01 8.51 -10.68
N GLY A 361 1.46 9.11 -9.57
CA GLY A 361 1.78 8.40 -8.34
C GLY A 361 0.58 7.65 -7.75
N ASP A 362 -0.56 8.33 -7.67
CA ASP A 362 -1.78 7.71 -7.14
C ASP A 362 -2.33 6.63 -8.08
N VAL A 363 -2.26 6.85 -9.40
CA VAL A 363 -2.65 5.83 -10.40
C VAL A 363 -1.81 4.57 -10.27
N ILE A 364 -0.47 4.68 -10.21
CA ILE A 364 0.37 3.48 -10.11
C ILE A 364 0.29 2.81 -8.73
N CYS A 365 0.09 3.59 -7.64
CA CYS A 365 -0.16 3.00 -6.33
C CYS A 365 -1.44 2.17 -6.34
N LEU A 366 -2.55 2.72 -6.86
CA LEU A 366 -3.80 1.98 -7.04
C LEU A 366 -3.60 0.73 -7.90
N ASN A 367 -2.92 0.86 -9.03
CA ASN A 367 -2.64 -0.23 -9.97
C ASN A 367 -1.91 -1.39 -9.30
N MET A 368 -0.82 -1.11 -8.59
CA MET A 368 -0.03 -2.14 -7.91
C MET A 368 -0.80 -2.81 -6.78
N MET A 369 -1.67 -2.08 -6.07
CA MET A 369 -2.56 -2.66 -5.05
C MET A 369 -3.53 -3.66 -5.69
N ILE A 370 -4.11 -3.33 -6.84
CA ILE A 370 -4.95 -4.25 -7.60
C ILE A 370 -4.15 -5.48 -8.00
N GLY A 371 -2.91 -5.30 -8.47
CA GLY A 371 -1.99 -6.39 -8.80
C GLY A 371 -1.79 -7.39 -7.67
N LEU A 372 -1.62 -6.91 -6.41
CA LEU A 372 -1.46 -7.78 -5.23
C LEU A 372 -2.64 -8.72 -4.97
N SER A 373 -3.83 -8.38 -5.46
CA SER A 373 -5.05 -9.20 -5.34
C SER A 373 -5.43 -9.90 -6.65
N THR A 374 -4.62 -9.74 -7.71
CA THR A 374 -4.94 -10.25 -9.05
C THR A 374 -4.20 -11.57 -9.32
N PRO A 375 -4.91 -12.61 -9.84
CA PRO A 375 -4.26 -13.83 -10.30
C PRO A 375 -3.25 -13.55 -11.43
N PRO A 376 -2.18 -14.39 -11.66
CA PRO A 376 -2.03 -15.76 -11.15
C PRO A 376 -1.42 -15.89 -9.75
N PHE A 377 -0.59 -14.92 -9.32
CA PHE A 377 0.09 -15.04 -8.03
C PHE A 377 -0.63 -14.24 -6.94
N GLY A 378 -0.80 -12.93 -7.09
CA GLY A 378 -1.49 -12.06 -6.14
C GLY A 378 -1.18 -12.37 -4.67
N MET A 379 -0.16 -11.74 -4.09
CA MET A 379 0.36 -12.08 -2.76
C MET A 379 -0.75 -12.13 -1.69
N LEU A 380 -1.74 -11.23 -1.76
CA LEU A 380 -2.86 -11.21 -0.82
C LEU A 380 -3.71 -12.48 -0.89
N LEU A 381 -3.87 -13.08 -2.09
CA LEU A 381 -4.65 -14.31 -2.27
C LEU A 381 -4.06 -15.49 -1.48
N PHE A 382 -2.72 -15.60 -1.48
CA PHE A 382 -2.03 -16.64 -0.69
C PHE A 382 -2.18 -16.40 0.81
N ILE A 383 -2.06 -15.14 1.25
CA ILE A 383 -2.20 -14.78 2.67
C ILE A 383 -3.61 -15.13 3.16
N VAL A 384 -4.66 -14.63 2.50
CA VAL A 384 -6.04 -14.87 2.96
C VAL A 384 -6.48 -16.32 2.80
N SER A 385 -6.00 -17.02 1.75
CA SER A 385 -6.27 -18.44 1.57
C SER A 385 -5.65 -19.29 2.69
N GLY A 386 -4.43 -18.94 3.11
CA GLY A 386 -3.76 -19.55 4.26
C GLY A 386 -4.50 -19.30 5.57
N LEU A 387 -4.91 -18.05 5.84
CA LEU A 387 -5.66 -17.64 7.02
C LEU A 387 -7.03 -18.33 7.07
N GLY A 388 -7.77 -18.29 5.97
CA GLY A 388 -9.10 -18.92 5.88
C GLY A 388 -9.09 -20.43 5.75
N LYS A 389 -7.90 -21.05 5.58
CA LYS A 389 -7.72 -22.51 5.35
C LYS A 389 -8.58 -23.00 4.16
N THR A 390 -8.62 -22.22 3.09
CA THR A 390 -9.41 -22.50 1.89
C THR A 390 -8.52 -22.81 0.68
N LYS A 391 -9.11 -23.40 -0.36
CA LYS A 391 -8.40 -23.63 -1.62
C LYS A 391 -8.26 -22.33 -2.40
N ILE A 392 -7.06 -21.94 -2.75
CA ILE A 392 -6.77 -20.71 -3.49
C ILE A 392 -7.59 -20.60 -4.79
N LYS A 393 -7.87 -21.72 -5.48
CA LYS A 393 -8.69 -21.74 -6.71
C LYS A 393 -10.10 -21.20 -6.47
N GLY A 394 -10.70 -21.49 -5.31
CA GLY A 394 -12.02 -20.96 -4.93
C GLY A 394 -11.94 -19.45 -4.66
N VAL A 395 -10.91 -18.99 -3.92
CA VAL A 395 -10.68 -17.56 -3.66
C VAL A 395 -10.46 -16.78 -4.94
N ILE A 396 -9.67 -17.33 -5.90
CA ILE A 396 -9.45 -16.73 -7.22
C ILE A 396 -10.78 -16.53 -7.96
N ARG A 397 -11.67 -17.51 -7.93
CA ARG A 397 -12.97 -17.40 -8.62
C ARG A 397 -13.85 -16.31 -8.00
N GLU A 398 -13.82 -16.18 -6.69
CA GLU A 398 -14.63 -15.19 -5.96
C GLU A 398 -14.10 -13.77 -6.11
N ILE A 399 -12.79 -13.59 -6.23
CA ILE A 399 -12.19 -12.25 -6.32
C ILE A 399 -12.28 -11.64 -7.73
N LEU A 400 -12.38 -12.43 -8.78
CA LEU A 400 -12.37 -11.94 -10.16
C LEU A 400 -13.38 -10.81 -10.44
N PRO A 401 -14.64 -10.87 -10.00
CA PRO A 401 -15.58 -9.75 -10.18
C PRO A 401 -15.12 -8.47 -9.45
N MET A 402 -14.52 -8.61 -8.28
CA MET A 402 -14.00 -7.47 -7.51
C MET A 402 -12.79 -6.85 -8.21
N VAL A 403 -11.88 -7.67 -8.73
CA VAL A 403 -10.73 -7.21 -9.53
C VAL A 403 -11.20 -6.44 -10.78
N LEU A 404 -12.24 -6.90 -11.46
CA LEU A 404 -12.81 -6.17 -12.60
C LEU A 404 -13.36 -4.79 -12.20
N ILE A 405 -14.01 -4.69 -11.04
CA ILE A 405 -14.49 -3.41 -10.49
C ILE A 405 -13.30 -2.49 -10.18
N MET A 406 -12.24 -3.03 -9.56
CA MET A 406 -11.03 -2.29 -9.22
C MET A 406 -10.30 -1.80 -10.48
N ILE A 407 -10.20 -2.64 -11.52
CA ILE A 407 -9.63 -2.26 -12.83
C ILE A 407 -10.49 -1.17 -13.48
N GLY A 408 -11.80 -1.27 -13.40
CA GLY A 408 -12.71 -0.23 -13.88
C GLY A 408 -12.46 1.12 -13.22
N LEU A 409 -12.28 1.14 -11.88
CA LEU A 409 -11.90 2.34 -11.13
C LEU A 409 -10.51 2.85 -11.56
N LEU A 410 -9.53 1.94 -11.72
CA LEU A 410 -8.18 2.30 -12.17
C LEU A 410 -8.22 3.08 -13.50
N PHE A 411 -8.94 2.56 -14.49
CA PHE A 411 -9.07 3.25 -15.77
C PHE A 411 -9.83 4.58 -15.63
N LEU A 412 -10.86 4.62 -14.81
CA LEU A 412 -11.60 5.85 -14.55
C LEU A 412 -10.66 6.95 -14.00
N VAL A 413 -9.89 6.68 -12.96
CA VAL A 413 -8.99 7.67 -12.35
C VAL A 413 -7.76 7.97 -13.22
N THR A 414 -7.36 7.03 -14.09
CA THR A 414 -6.26 7.25 -15.05
C THR A 414 -6.65 8.29 -16.11
N TYR A 415 -7.89 8.20 -16.65
CA TYR A 415 -8.33 9.04 -17.75
C TYR A 415 -9.12 10.27 -17.31
N VAL A 416 -9.53 10.34 -16.04
CA VAL A 416 -10.17 11.52 -15.43
C VAL A 416 -9.30 12.00 -14.26
N PRO A 417 -8.20 12.75 -14.56
CA PRO A 417 -7.24 13.20 -13.53
C PRO A 417 -7.91 14.04 -12.44
N ASP A 418 -8.98 14.75 -12.76
CA ASP A 418 -9.71 15.60 -11.79
C ASP A 418 -10.23 14.83 -10.58
N ILE A 419 -10.49 13.52 -10.70
CA ILE A 419 -10.91 12.68 -9.57
C ILE A 419 -9.82 12.62 -8.50
N ILE A 420 -8.56 12.49 -8.90
CA ILE A 420 -7.41 12.49 -8.00
C ILE A 420 -7.04 13.93 -7.62
N MET A 421 -6.95 14.82 -8.62
CA MET A 421 -6.40 16.16 -8.46
C MET A 421 -7.39 17.16 -7.83
N PHE A 422 -8.67 16.81 -7.69
CA PHE A 422 -9.70 17.71 -7.14
C PHE A 422 -9.33 18.24 -5.74
N ILE A 423 -9.00 17.34 -4.82
CA ILE A 423 -8.63 17.75 -3.45
C ILE A 423 -7.26 18.46 -3.44
N PRO A 424 -6.17 17.90 -4.03
CA PRO A 424 -4.87 18.56 -4.04
C PRO A 424 -4.88 19.97 -4.63
N ASN A 425 -5.65 20.21 -5.69
CA ASN A 425 -5.69 21.50 -6.38
C ASN A 425 -6.52 22.57 -5.66
N ASN A 426 -7.49 22.17 -4.81
CA ASN A 426 -8.35 23.11 -4.12
C ASN A 426 -7.90 23.39 -2.67
N PHE A 427 -7.08 22.54 -2.07
CA PHE A 427 -6.74 22.65 -0.65
C PHE A 427 -5.22 22.76 -0.39
N MET A 428 -4.37 22.64 -1.40
CA MET A 428 -2.93 22.87 -1.38
C MET A 428 -2.47 23.56 -2.68
#